data_8d0695531dce46935b759a27596bd634
#
_entry.id   8d0695531dce46935b759a27596bd634
#
_cell.length_a   1.000
_cell.length_b   1.000
_cell.length_c   1.000
_cell.angle_alpha   90.00
_cell.angle_beta   90.00
_cell.angle_gamma   90.00
#
_symmetry.space_group_name_H-M   'P 1'
#
loop_
_entity.id
_entity.type
_entity.pdbx_description
1 polymer ?
#
loop_
_entity_poly.entity_id
_entity_poly.type
_entity_poly.pdbx_seq_one_letter_code
_entity_poly.pdbx_strand_id
1 'polypeptide(L)'
;MIAGLEEISSGELWIGDKMVNDVEPKDRDIAMVFQNYALYPHMSVYDNMAFGLKLRKVPKAEIDKSVHEAAKILDIEHLLDRKPKALSGGQRQRVAMGRAIVRSPKVFLMDEPLSNLDAKLRVQMRVEISKLHQRLQTTIIYVTHDQTEAMTLGTRIVVLKDGIIQQVEIGRASCRERV
;
A
#
# COMPACT_ATOMS: atom_id res chain seq x y z
N MET A 1 -0.45 -11.94 10.60
CA MET A 1 -1.47 -11.49 11.57
C MET A 1 -2.36 -10.38 11.01
N ILE A 2 -1.92 -9.11 10.79
CA ILE A 2 -2.81 -8.01 10.33
C ILE A 2 -3.47 -8.33 8.99
N ALA A 3 -2.72 -8.86 8.05
CA ALA A 3 -3.26 -9.30 6.76
C ALA A 3 -4.12 -10.57 6.84
N GLY A 4 -4.16 -11.26 7.98
CA GLY A 4 -4.87 -12.53 8.15
C GLY A 4 -4.16 -13.73 7.51
N LEU A 5 -2.89 -13.59 7.15
CA LEU A 5 -2.10 -14.70 6.58
C LEU A 5 -1.52 -15.61 7.66
N GLU A 6 -1.52 -15.15 8.90
CA GLU A 6 -1.09 -15.88 10.09
C GLU A 6 -2.08 -15.63 11.23
N GLU A 7 -2.30 -16.63 12.06
CA GLU A 7 -3.18 -16.55 13.21
C GLU A 7 -2.61 -15.66 14.33
N ILE A 8 -3.51 -15.08 15.11
CA ILE A 8 -3.17 -14.26 16.28
C ILE A 8 -3.14 -15.18 17.49
N SER A 9 -1.98 -15.32 18.15
CA SER A 9 -1.82 -16.21 19.31
C SER A 9 -2.59 -15.72 20.54
N SER A 10 -2.72 -14.40 20.71
CA SER A 10 -3.45 -13.78 21.82
C SER A 10 -3.73 -12.31 21.55
N GLY A 11 -4.70 -11.73 22.24
CA GLY A 11 -5.12 -10.35 22.05
C GLY A 11 -6.14 -10.18 20.93
N GLU A 12 -6.53 -8.96 20.69
CA GLU A 12 -7.57 -8.58 19.75
C GLU A 12 -7.03 -7.61 18.70
N LEU A 13 -7.41 -7.82 17.44
CA LEU A 13 -7.14 -6.93 16.32
C LEU A 13 -8.44 -6.32 15.82
N TRP A 14 -8.48 -5.00 15.79
CA TRP A 14 -9.62 -4.24 15.32
C TRP A 14 -9.25 -3.41 14.09
N ILE A 15 -10.14 -3.39 13.08
CA ILE A 15 -10.07 -2.50 11.92
C ILE A 15 -11.33 -1.64 11.92
N GLY A 16 -11.21 -0.37 12.27
CA GLY A 16 -12.36 0.45 12.65
C GLY A 16 -13.07 -0.15 13.86
N ASP A 17 -14.38 -0.36 13.76
CA ASP A 17 -15.21 -0.90 14.83
C ASP A 17 -15.40 -2.42 14.74
N LYS A 18 -14.66 -3.11 13.86
CA LYS A 18 -14.79 -4.55 13.64
C LYS A 18 -13.58 -5.29 14.16
N MET A 19 -13.79 -6.25 15.07
CA MET A 19 -12.79 -7.24 15.44
C MET A 19 -12.56 -8.21 14.27
N VAL A 20 -11.31 -8.45 13.92
CA VAL A 20 -10.94 -9.19 12.69
C VAL A 20 -10.07 -10.42 12.96
N ASN A 21 -9.96 -10.89 14.18
CA ASN A 21 -9.15 -12.06 14.52
C ASN A 21 -9.48 -13.27 13.62
N ASP A 22 -10.77 -13.63 13.53
CA ASP A 22 -11.27 -14.78 12.79
C ASP A 22 -11.80 -14.43 11.39
N VAL A 23 -11.55 -13.20 10.92
CA VAL A 23 -11.98 -12.75 9.58
C VAL A 23 -10.97 -13.14 8.54
N GLU A 24 -11.41 -13.81 7.46
CA GLU A 24 -10.54 -14.18 6.35
C GLU A 24 -9.88 -12.96 5.69
N PRO A 25 -8.64 -13.09 5.13
CA PRO A 25 -7.92 -11.98 4.49
C PRO A 25 -8.72 -11.21 3.43
N LYS A 26 -9.54 -11.90 2.66
CA LYS A 26 -10.36 -11.29 1.59
C LYS A 26 -11.45 -10.35 2.11
N ASP A 27 -11.92 -10.59 3.35
CA ASP A 27 -13.03 -9.89 4.00
C ASP A 27 -12.57 -8.84 5.04
N ARG A 28 -11.26 -8.73 5.23
CA ARG A 28 -10.63 -7.67 6.03
C ARG A 28 -10.44 -6.43 5.20
N ASP A 29 -11.10 -5.42 5.26
CA ASP A 29 -11.02 -4.18 4.46
C ASP A 29 -9.60 -3.57 4.39
N ILE A 30 -8.64 -4.35 3.89
CA ILE A 30 -7.22 -4.06 3.77
C ILE A 30 -6.74 -4.24 2.33
N ALA A 31 -5.67 -3.55 1.97
CA ALA A 31 -4.89 -3.82 0.76
C ALA A 31 -3.41 -3.95 1.10
N MET A 32 -2.72 -4.89 0.45
CA MET A 32 -1.30 -5.15 0.68
C MET A 32 -0.50 -4.88 -0.58
N VAL A 33 0.61 -4.17 -0.41
CA VAL A 33 1.66 -3.97 -1.43
C VAL A 33 2.87 -4.77 -0.99
N PHE A 34 3.25 -5.76 -1.79
CA PHE A 34 4.37 -6.65 -1.50
C PHE A 34 5.68 -6.08 -2.06
N GLN A 35 6.79 -6.49 -1.49
CA GLN A 35 8.15 -6.14 -1.91
C GLN A 35 8.42 -6.42 -3.40
N ASN A 36 7.89 -7.50 -3.95
CA ASN A 36 8.05 -7.91 -5.35
C ASN A 36 6.93 -7.37 -6.27
N TYR A 37 6.09 -6.45 -5.77
CA TYR A 37 4.92 -5.86 -6.46
C TYR A 37 3.81 -6.84 -6.79
N ALA A 38 4.08 -8.13 -6.92
CA ALA A 38 3.15 -9.23 -7.23
C ALA A 38 2.17 -8.90 -8.39
N LEU A 39 2.67 -8.25 -9.47
CA LEU A 39 1.87 -7.93 -10.65
C LEU A 39 1.67 -9.18 -11.51
N TYR A 40 0.49 -9.31 -12.10
CA TYR A 40 0.18 -10.35 -13.07
C TYR A 40 0.84 -10.02 -14.42
N PRO A 41 1.88 -10.76 -14.88
CA PRO A 41 2.70 -10.36 -16.02
C PRO A 41 1.97 -10.44 -17.37
N HIS A 42 0.93 -11.23 -17.46
CA HIS A 42 0.12 -11.42 -18.67
C HIS A 42 -0.98 -10.35 -18.85
N MET A 43 -1.33 -9.66 -17.76
CA MET A 43 -2.36 -8.61 -17.72
C MET A 43 -1.76 -7.23 -18.06
N SER A 44 -2.57 -6.34 -18.65
CA SER A 44 -2.25 -4.92 -18.77
C SER A 44 -2.18 -4.23 -17.39
N VAL A 45 -1.68 -2.99 -17.33
CA VAL A 45 -1.74 -2.15 -16.12
C VAL A 45 -3.18 -1.97 -15.69
N TYR A 46 -4.07 -1.62 -16.62
CA TYR A 46 -5.50 -1.51 -16.36
C TYR A 46 -6.07 -2.79 -15.74
N ASP A 47 -5.81 -3.95 -16.34
CA ASP A 47 -6.33 -5.22 -15.84
C ASP A 47 -5.76 -5.61 -14.48
N ASN A 48 -4.47 -5.32 -14.22
CA ASN A 48 -3.88 -5.49 -12.90
C ASN A 48 -4.60 -4.68 -11.83
N MET A 49 -4.91 -3.41 -12.12
CA MET A 49 -5.63 -2.53 -11.20
C MET A 49 -7.09 -2.96 -11.03
N ALA A 50 -7.76 -3.31 -12.11
CA ALA A 50 -9.18 -3.68 -12.13
C ALA A 50 -9.46 -5.06 -11.51
N PHE A 51 -8.45 -5.94 -11.40
CA PHE A 51 -8.63 -7.36 -11.09
C PHE A 51 -9.45 -7.62 -9.83
N GLY A 52 -9.12 -6.95 -8.73
CA GLY A 52 -9.83 -7.14 -7.46
C GLY A 52 -11.31 -6.70 -7.51
N LEU A 53 -11.61 -5.65 -8.27
CA LEU A 53 -12.98 -5.17 -8.47
C LEU A 53 -13.78 -6.10 -9.39
N LYS A 54 -13.14 -6.66 -10.44
CA LYS A 54 -13.75 -7.67 -11.31
C LYS A 54 -14.14 -8.93 -10.53
N LEU A 55 -13.29 -9.41 -9.61
CA LEU A 55 -13.61 -10.54 -8.75
C LEU A 55 -14.82 -10.29 -7.83
N ARG A 56 -14.98 -9.05 -7.38
CA ARG A 56 -16.12 -8.61 -6.58
C ARG A 56 -17.38 -8.32 -7.42
N LYS A 57 -17.33 -8.55 -8.75
CA LYS A 57 -18.42 -8.30 -9.69
C LYS A 57 -18.93 -6.85 -9.68
N VAL A 58 -18.03 -5.89 -9.43
CA VAL A 58 -18.34 -4.46 -9.52
C VAL A 58 -18.70 -4.11 -10.97
N PRO A 59 -19.70 -3.23 -11.22
CA PRO A 59 -20.08 -2.78 -12.56
C PRO A 59 -18.90 -2.18 -13.33
N LYS A 60 -18.81 -2.47 -14.64
CA LYS A 60 -17.69 -2.02 -15.48
C LYS A 60 -17.45 -0.51 -15.43
N ALA A 61 -18.52 0.28 -15.45
CA ALA A 61 -18.42 1.74 -15.40
C ALA A 61 -17.77 2.25 -14.09
N GLU A 62 -18.05 1.60 -12.96
CA GLU A 62 -17.43 1.92 -11.67
C GLU A 62 -15.97 1.49 -11.63
N ILE A 63 -15.64 0.33 -12.23
CA ILE A 63 -14.25 -0.12 -12.37
C ILE A 63 -13.45 0.88 -13.20
N ASP A 64 -13.97 1.28 -14.38
CA ASP A 64 -13.32 2.24 -15.26
C ASP A 64 -13.05 3.56 -14.53
N LYS A 65 -14.04 4.08 -13.82
CA LYS A 65 -13.91 5.30 -13.03
C LYS A 65 -12.81 5.16 -11.97
N SER A 66 -12.87 4.13 -11.14
CA SER A 66 -11.92 3.91 -10.02
C SER A 66 -10.49 3.70 -10.54
N VAL A 67 -10.32 2.97 -11.64
CA VAL A 67 -8.99 2.74 -12.24
C VAL A 67 -8.40 4.04 -12.77
N HIS A 68 -9.16 4.85 -13.51
CA HIS A 68 -8.67 6.12 -14.03
C HIS A 68 -8.38 7.14 -12.93
N GLU A 69 -9.22 7.23 -11.89
CA GLU A 69 -8.96 8.08 -10.72
C GLU A 69 -7.65 7.69 -10.01
N ALA A 70 -7.44 6.39 -9.75
CA ALA A 70 -6.21 5.91 -9.13
C ALA A 70 -4.99 6.12 -10.06
N ALA A 71 -5.14 5.91 -11.36
CA ALA A 71 -4.07 6.11 -12.33
C ALA A 71 -3.65 7.59 -12.42
N LYS A 72 -4.59 8.54 -12.33
CA LYS A 72 -4.33 9.97 -12.23
C LYS A 72 -3.55 10.34 -10.97
N ILE A 73 -3.97 9.81 -9.81
CA ILE A 73 -3.29 10.06 -8.54
C ILE A 73 -1.81 9.67 -8.63
N LEU A 74 -1.51 8.58 -9.36
CA LEU A 74 -0.18 7.97 -9.45
C LEU A 74 0.59 8.39 -10.72
N ASP A 75 0.00 9.23 -11.58
CA ASP A 75 0.60 9.65 -12.86
C ASP A 75 0.98 8.47 -13.76
N ILE A 76 0.07 7.51 -13.92
CA ILE A 76 0.26 6.30 -14.75
C ILE A 76 -0.85 6.07 -15.77
N GLU A 77 -1.74 7.03 -16.05
CA GLU A 77 -2.82 6.87 -17.04
C GLU A 77 -2.27 6.48 -18.43
N HIS A 78 -1.16 7.08 -18.84
CA HIS A 78 -0.46 6.81 -20.11
C HIS A 78 0.16 5.41 -20.19
N LEU A 79 0.09 4.62 -19.12
CA LEU A 79 0.63 3.26 -19.03
C LEU A 79 -0.45 2.19 -18.98
N LEU A 80 -1.73 2.54 -18.94
CA LEU A 80 -2.84 1.60 -18.67
C LEU A 80 -2.88 0.40 -19.62
N ASP A 81 -2.50 0.60 -20.90
CA ASP A 81 -2.48 -0.46 -21.91
C ASP A 81 -1.19 -1.29 -21.91
N ARG A 82 -0.16 -0.87 -21.17
CA ARG A 82 1.13 -1.56 -21.13
C ARG A 82 1.08 -2.79 -20.23
N LYS A 83 2.00 -3.74 -20.50
CA LYS A 83 2.22 -4.90 -19.63
C LYS A 83 3.39 -4.65 -18.67
N PRO A 84 3.44 -5.33 -17.50
CA PRO A 84 4.47 -5.12 -16.48
C PRO A 84 5.91 -5.21 -16.99
N LYS A 85 6.19 -6.08 -17.97
CA LYS A 85 7.53 -6.22 -18.57
C LYS A 85 8.03 -4.96 -19.31
N ALA A 86 7.12 -4.09 -19.74
CA ALA A 86 7.43 -2.84 -20.44
C ALA A 86 7.53 -1.63 -19.48
N LEU A 87 7.58 -1.86 -18.18
CA LEU A 87 7.59 -0.83 -17.14
C LEU A 87 8.93 -0.79 -16.41
N SER A 88 9.36 0.41 -15.98
CA SER A 88 10.45 0.58 -15.03
C SER A 88 10.09 0.07 -13.62
N GLY A 89 11.06 -0.08 -12.73
CA GLY A 89 10.83 -0.47 -11.33
C GLY A 89 9.80 0.42 -10.63
N GLY A 90 9.98 1.74 -10.69
CA GLY A 90 9.05 2.70 -10.09
C GLY A 90 7.66 2.69 -10.73
N GLN A 91 7.58 2.48 -12.04
CA GLN A 91 6.28 2.33 -12.71
C GLN A 91 5.56 1.06 -12.22
N ARG A 92 6.25 -0.07 -12.11
CA ARG A 92 5.67 -1.30 -11.54
C ARG A 92 5.17 -1.09 -10.12
N GLN A 93 5.93 -0.38 -9.30
CA GLN A 93 5.52 -0.04 -7.94
C GLN A 93 4.25 0.81 -7.92
N ARG A 94 4.18 1.88 -8.74
CA ARG A 94 2.97 2.71 -8.86
C ARG A 94 1.76 1.88 -9.27
N VAL A 95 1.92 0.92 -10.19
CA VAL A 95 0.84 0.00 -10.57
C VAL A 95 0.40 -0.87 -9.40
N ALA A 96 1.33 -1.39 -8.59
CA ALA A 96 1.00 -2.18 -7.40
C ALA A 96 0.24 -1.33 -6.35
N MET A 97 0.65 -0.07 -6.18
CA MET A 97 -0.08 0.88 -5.33
C MET A 97 -1.48 1.18 -5.91
N GLY A 98 -1.59 1.38 -7.22
CA GLY A 98 -2.87 1.59 -7.90
C GLY A 98 -3.84 0.43 -7.69
N ARG A 99 -3.36 -0.80 -7.81
CA ARG A 99 -4.14 -2.01 -7.51
C ARG A 99 -4.68 -2.04 -6.08
N ALA A 100 -3.93 -1.48 -5.13
CA ALA A 100 -4.37 -1.35 -3.76
C ALA A 100 -5.39 -0.21 -3.57
N ILE A 101 -5.15 0.95 -4.19
CA ILE A 101 -5.98 2.17 -4.07
C ILE A 101 -7.39 1.97 -4.62
N VAL A 102 -7.53 1.33 -5.79
CA VAL A 102 -8.86 1.12 -6.43
C VAL A 102 -9.85 0.38 -5.54
N ARG A 103 -9.38 -0.32 -4.52
CA ARG A 103 -10.21 -1.03 -3.55
C ARG A 103 -10.73 -0.13 -2.43
N SER A 104 -10.21 1.10 -2.31
CA SER A 104 -10.50 2.05 -1.23
C SER A 104 -10.47 1.41 0.17
N PRO A 105 -9.38 0.73 0.56
CA PRO A 105 -9.31 -0.01 1.80
C PRO A 105 -9.20 0.93 3.01
N LYS A 106 -9.64 0.47 4.19
CA LYS A 106 -9.45 1.20 5.45
C LYS A 106 -7.99 1.22 5.91
N VAL A 107 -7.22 0.18 5.55
CA VAL A 107 -5.81 0.06 5.94
C VAL A 107 -4.97 -0.42 4.75
N PHE A 108 -3.85 0.27 4.50
CA PHE A 108 -2.81 -0.17 3.59
C PHE A 108 -1.67 -0.84 4.37
N LEU A 109 -1.28 -2.02 3.93
CA LEU A 109 -0.10 -2.72 4.40
C LEU A 109 0.98 -2.65 3.32
N MET A 110 2.12 -2.05 3.63
CA MET A 110 3.26 -1.92 2.71
C MET A 110 4.46 -2.66 3.28
N ASP A 111 4.83 -3.76 2.64
CA ASP A 111 5.93 -4.62 3.07
C ASP A 111 7.17 -4.33 2.23
N GLU A 112 8.10 -3.56 2.78
CA GLU A 112 9.35 -3.10 2.16
C GLU A 112 9.16 -2.59 0.70
N PRO A 113 8.21 -1.71 0.41
CA PRO A 113 7.82 -1.41 -0.96
C PRO A 113 8.91 -0.73 -1.78
N LEU A 114 9.95 -0.14 -1.16
CA LEU A 114 11.02 0.59 -1.83
C LEU A 114 12.35 -0.17 -1.91
N SER A 115 12.47 -1.36 -1.31
CA SER A 115 13.72 -2.10 -1.18
C SER A 115 14.37 -2.45 -2.53
N ASN A 116 13.59 -2.71 -3.56
CA ASN A 116 14.04 -3.09 -4.90
C ASN A 116 14.32 -1.90 -5.85
N LEU A 117 14.34 -0.68 -5.34
CA LEU A 117 14.58 0.53 -6.14
C LEU A 117 15.99 1.08 -5.91
N ASP A 118 16.56 1.70 -6.96
CA ASP A 118 17.78 2.48 -6.83
C ASP A 118 17.58 3.72 -5.92
N ALA A 119 18.69 4.29 -5.44
CA ALA A 119 18.66 5.37 -4.45
C ALA A 119 17.88 6.61 -4.94
N LYS A 120 18.04 6.99 -6.21
CA LYS A 120 17.37 8.17 -6.78
C LYS A 120 15.86 7.97 -6.85
N LEU A 121 15.44 6.81 -7.34
CA LEU A 121 14.04 6.46 -7.48
C LEU A 121 13.38 6.27 -6.10
N ARG A 122 14.11 5.72 -5.12
CA ARG A 122 13.63 5.57 -3.74
C ARG A 122 13.28 6.94 -3.12
N VAL A 123 14.12 7.96 -3.32
CA VAL A 123 13.83 9.33 -2.85
C VAL A 123 12.54 9.87 -3.49
N GLN A 124 12.38 9.71 -4.79
CA GLN A 124 11.17 10.15 -5.49
C GLN A 124 9.92 9.44 -4.97
N MET A 125 10.00 8.12 -4.80
CA MET A 125 8.86 7.32 -4.35
C MET A 125 8.46 7.59 -2.90
N ARG A 126 9.40 7.97 -2.02
CA ARG A 126 9.06 8.44 -0.66
C ARG A 126 8.17 9.68 -0.71
N VAL A 127 8.50 10.64 -1.56
CA VAL A 127 7.67 11.84 -1.75
C VAL A 127 6.28 11.47 -2.26
N GLU A 128 6.19 10.55 -3.21
CA GLU A 128 4.90 10.09 -3.76
C GLU A 128 4.04 9.36 -2.71
N ILE A 129 4.65 8.51 -1.88
CA ILE A 129 3.94 7.82 -0.79
C ILE A 129 3.43 8.83 0.25
N SER A 130 4.24 9.84 0.59
CA SER A 130 3.82 10.90 1.50
C SER A 130 2.63 11.69 0.96
N LYS A 131 2.66 12.10 -0.32
CA LYS A 131 1.54 12.76 -0.99
C LYS A 131 0.29 11.86 -1.03
N LEU A 132 0.49 10.58 -1.30
CA LEU A 132 -0.60 9.60 -1.32
C LEU A 132 -1.28 9.49 0.03
N HIS A 133 -0.49 9.37 1.12
CA HIS A 133 -1.02 9.36 2.49
C HIS A 133 -1.88 10.60 2.79
N GLN A 134 -1.36 11.79 2.42
CA GLN A 134 -2.11 13.05 2.60
C GLN A 134 -3.42 13.10 1.82
N ARG A 135 -3.47 12.50 0.62
CA ARG A 135 -4.68 12.47 -0.21
C ARG A 135 -5.72 11.47 0.26
N LEU A 136 -5.26 10.28 0.66
CA LEU A 136 -6.16 9.18 1.01
C LEU A 136 -6.68 9.26 2.45
N GLN A 137 -5.94 9.91 3.36
CA GLN A 137 -6.27 10.03 4.79
C GLN A 137 -6.60 8.67 5.44
N THR A 138 -5.95 7.59 4.97
CA THR A 138 -6.14 6.23 5.45
C THR A 138 -4.97 5.79 6.31
N THR A 139 -5.18 4.80 7.16
CA THR A 139 -4.09 4.20 7.94
C THR A 139 -3.15 3.43 7.03
N ILE A 140 -1.86 3.75 7.08
CA ILE A 140 -0.81 3.02 6.37
C ILE A 140 0.11 2.36 7.40
N ILE A 141 0.27 1.05 7.33
CA ILE A 141 1.29 0.32 8.07
C ILE A 141 2.43 0.02 7.10
N TYR A 142 3.59 0.61 7.37
CA TYR A 142 4.75 0.59 6.51
C TYR A 142 5.89 -0.17 7.18
N VAL A 143 6.31 -1.29 6.61
CA VAL A 143 7.45 -2.07 7.09
C VAL A 143 8.68 -1.68 6.29
N THR A 144 9.77 -1.38 6.98
CA THR A 144 11.06 -1.05 6.37
C THR A 144 12.22 -1.35 7.32
N HIS A 145 13.37 -1.66 6.77
CA HIS A 145 14.64 -1.71 7.49
C HIS A 145 15.47 -0.41 7.30
N ASP A 146 14.99 0.54 6.49
CA ASP A 146 15.63 1.83 6.23
C ASP A 146 15.14 2.88 7.24
N GLN A 147 16.04 3.33 8.12
CA GLN A 147 15.74 4.34 9.13
C GLN A 147 15.28 5.67 8.50
N THR A 148 15.82 6.04 7.32
CA THR A 148 15.45 7.27 6.64
C THR A 148 14.00 7.22 6.15
N GLU A 149 13.55 6.06 5.67
CA GLU A 149 12.15 5.86 5.29
C GLU A 149 11.23 5.99 6.51
N ALA A 150 11.54 5.27 7.60
CA ALA A 150 10.78 5.32 8.83
C ALA A 150 10.64 6.75 9.37
N MET A 151 11.76 7.49 9.47
CA MET A 151 11.79 8.86 9.99
C MET A 151 11.13 9.89 9.07
N THR A 152 11.04 9.62 7.76
CA THR A 152 10.49 10.56 6.79
C THR A 152 8.99 10.37 6.58
N LEU A 153 8.53 9.11 6.58
CA LEU A 153 7.15 8.74 6.26
C LEU A 153 6.30 8.51 7.51
N GLY A 154 6.91 8.02 8.61
CA GLY A 154 6.18 7.60 9.80
C GLY A 154 5.67 8.77 10.63
N THR A 155 4.38 8.80 10.94
CA THR A 155 3.80 9.63 12.01
C THR A 155 4.00 8.97 13.38
N ARG A 156 4.06 7.63 13.39
CA ARG A 156 4.44 6.79 14.54
C ARG A 156 5.44 5.75 14.07
N ILE A 157 6.50 5.54 14.83
CA ILE A 157 7.56 4.57 14.53
C ILE A 157 7.57 3.54 15.63
N VAL A 158 7.57 2.27 15.25
CA VAL A 158 7.68 1.11 16.16
C VAL A 158 8.95 0.36 15.79
N VAL A 159 9.85 0.21 16.75
CA VAL A 159 11.08 -0.57 16.59
C VAL A 159 10.84 -1.97 17.12
N LEU A 160 11.07 -2.97 16.26
CA LEU A 160 10.94 -4.39 16.59
C LEU A 160 12.33 -5.06 16.61
N LYS A 161 12.55 -5.91 17.59
CA LYS A 161 13.70 -6.83 17.63
C LYS A 161 13.24 -8.18 18.12
N ASP A 162 13.56 -9.23 17.38
CA ASP A 162 13.19 -10.63 17.72
C ASP A 162 11.67 -10.80 17.99
N GLY A 163 10.83 -10.10 17.21
CA GLY A 163 9.37 -10.12 17.37
C GLY A 163 8.82 -9.30 18.54
N ILE A 164 9.70 -8.64 19.34
CA ILE A 164 9.31 -7.86 20.51
C ILE A 164 9.43 -6.37 20.23
N ILE A 165 8.42 -5.59 20.64
CA ILE A 165 8.46 -4.13 20.56
C ILE A 165 9.50 -3.62 21.57
N GLN A 166 10.52 -2.93 21.05
CA GLN A 166 11.58 -2.31 21.83
C GLN A 166 11.23 -0.85 22.18
N GLN A 167 10.64 -0.15 21.22
CA GLN A 167 10.38 1.29 21.34
C GLN A 167 9.21 1.70 20.46
N VAL A 168 8.44 2.68 20.92
CA VAL A 168 7.39 3.36 20.15
C VAL A 168 7.59 4.85 20.28
N GLU A 169 7.77 5.53 19.13
CA GLU A 169 8.05 6.96 19.07
C GLU A 169 7.11 7.69 18.12
N ILE A 170 6.99 9.00 18.30
CA ILE A 170 6.31 9.89 17.36
C ILE A 170 7.29 10.26 16.27
N GLY A 171 6.98 9.98 15.01
CA GLY A 171 7.80 10.31 13.86
C GLY A 171 7.83 11.82 13.56
N ARG A 172 8.90 12.28 12.89
CA ARG A 172 9.05 13.70 12.49
C ARG A 172 7.95 14.21 11.57
N ALA A 173 7.30 13.33 10.81
CA ALA A 173 6.15 13.69 9.96
C ALA A 173 5.00 14.30 10.80
N SER A 174 4.77 13.79 12.01
CA SER A 174 3.76 14.31 12.96
C SER A 174 4.11 15.70 13.53
N CYS A 175 5.41 16.06 13.56
CA CYS A 175 5.84 17.38 14.08
C CYS A 175 5.63 18.51 13.09
N ARG A 176 5.50 18.22 11.78
CA ARG A 176 5.30 19.26 10.75
C ARG A 176 3.84 19.73 10.62
N GLU A 177 2.90 18.97 11.13
CA GLU A 177 1.46 19.33 11.09
C GLU A 177 1.00 20.20 12.27
N ARG A 178 1.90 20.54 13.20
CA ARG A 178 1.58 21.33 14.42
C ARG A 178 2.14 22.76 14.42
N VAL A 179 2.50 23.28 13.25
CA VAL A 179 2.95 24.68 13.12
C VAL A 179 1.97 25.48 12.27
#